data_eccdd4984d2bf8e93050d162c67c1941
#
_entry.id   eccdd4984d2bf8e93050d162c67c1941
#
_cell.length_a   1.000
_cell.length_b   1.000
_cell.length_c   1.000
_cell.angle_alpha   90.00
_cell.angle_beta   90.00
_cell.angle_gamma   90.00
#
_symmetry.space_group_name_H-M   'P 1'
#
loop_
_entity.id
_entity.type
_entity.pdbx_description
1 polymer ?
#
loop_
_entity_poly.entity_id
_entity_poly.type
_entity_poly.pdbx_seq_one_letter_code
_entity_poly.pdbx_strand_id
1 'polypeptide(L)'
;MIYNLGFRARVNHYVGALWFYELICAGQLYASATVTFTGAPDANDITTILLGRADHPTVSPTTIEHLNLIGDTTETLATAFAMLLNGGYTAVWAQASGSQVTIYSRSMGTDGNLITISTSAPTTHLTPVLSGTGTITVGSITFTIFSGGVDGNWYTDLAATPRLNRAVRDWSQSYFVALAGYGFDVTASFSTELGNGDPSTSAGIAQRYPDETAVIVSTPALQTNFSPTSATFWQQVYLDMATVMNAAGLTPYLQFGEVQWWYFPNTTAILGAVSGMPFYDAYTTTTFQAEYGRAMAVITNTAVNPTTIPQEAAFLPGLIGSYTAQIRGFVRSTYPSCRFEVLYPPDVNNAPLTTVINYPISDWTPANRNCLKTESFSYTAEHNLDLSFASMNFVNSLGFTPLQRSHLVGVSDPATAWLKEVRLAEGQGFESVVLFALDQICLIGYGLPLSRGFRRSTQLG
;
A
#
# COMPACT_ATOMS: atom_id res chain seq x y z
N MET A 1 -20.74 -15.16 16.07
CA MET A 1 -20.90 -16.21 15.05
C MET A 1 -19.87 -17.31 15.19
N ILE A 2 -18.58 -17.05 15.08
CA ILE A 2 -17.47 -18.04 15.19
C ILE A 2 -17.62 -18.92 16.44
N TYR A 3 -17.82 -18.30 17.60
CA TYR A 3 -18.06 -19.03 18.86
C TYR A 3 -19.29 -19.95 18.81
N ASN A 4 -20.39 -19.48 18.22
CA ASN A 4 -21.63 -20.27 18.11
C ASN A 4 -21.52 -21.43 17.10
N LEU A 5 -20.59 -21.34 16.12
CA LEU A 5 -20.27 -22.42 15.22
C LEU A 5 -19.40 -23.51 15.86
N GLY A 6 -18.94 -23.31 17.08
CA GLY A 6 -18.18 -24.31 17.84
C GLY A 6 -16.66 -24.16 17.75
N PHE A 7 -16.15 -23.18 17.02
CA PHE A 7 -14.72 -22.89 17.01
C PHE A 7 -14.28 -22.33 18.37
N ARG A 8 -13.14 -22.76 18.88
CA ARG A 8 -12.69 -22.42 20.25
C ARG A 8 -11.23 -22.07 20.38
N ALA A 9 -10.43 -22.20 19.31
CA ALA A 9 -8.99 -22.09 19.43
C ALA A 9 -8.47 -20.74 18.99
N ARG A 10 -8.34 -20.52 17.69
CA ARG A 10 -7.67 -19.37 17.13
C ARG A 10 -8.44 -18.80 15.95
N VAL A 11 -8.37 -17.49 15.79
CA VAL A 11 -8.83 -16.77 14.61
C VAL A 11 -7.62 -16.22 13.87
N ASN A 12 -7.47 -16.55 12.60
CA ASN A 12 -6.54 -15.84 11.72
C ASN A 12 -7.19 -14.56 11.21
N HIS A 13 -6.60 -13.43 11.59
CA HIS A 13 -6.95 -12.14 11.05
C HIS A 13 -6.00 -11.83 9.90
N TYR A 14 -6.45 -12.06 8.68
CA TYR A 14 -5.67 -11.75 7.49
C TYR A 14 -5.83 -10.27 7.14
N VAL A 15 -4.75 -9.53 7.31
CA VAL A 15 -4.68 -8.12 6.90
C VAL A 15 -4.16 -8.12 5.47
N GLY A 16 -5.09 -8.19 4.53
CA GLY A 16 -4.76 -8.18 3.11
C GLY A 16 -4.28 -6.82 2.61
N ALA A 17 -3.96 -6.74 1.33
CA ALA A 17 -3.40 -5.59 0.64
C ALA A 17 -4.26 -4.31 0.64
N LEU A 18 -5.45 -4.33 1.20
CA LEU A 18 -6.46 -3.31 0.96
C LEU A 18 -6.55 -2.30 2.11
N TRP A 19 -6.18 -1.04 1.86
CA TRP A 19 -6.63 0.17 2.59
C TRP A 19 -6.28 0.26 4.10
N PHE A 20 -5.29 -0.48 4.56
CA PHE A 20 -4.98 -0.56 5.99
C PHE A 20 -3.97 0.46 6.50
N TYR A 21 -3.34 1.21 5.62
CA TYR A 21 -2.23 2.11 5.94
C TYR A 21 -2.64 3.57 5.86
N GLU A 22 -1.91 4.43 6.55
CA GLU A 22 -2.03 5.87 6.36
C GLU A 22 -1.59 6.23 4.93
N LEU A 23 -2.29 7.20 4.33
CA LEU A 23 -2.05 7.62 2.96
C LEU A 23 -1.54 9.06 2.91
N ILE A 24 -0.69 9.33 1.93
CA ILE A 24 -0.24 10.66 1.57
C ILE A 24 -0.55 10.94 0.10
N CYS A 25 -0.98 12.18 -0.20
CA CYS A 25 -1.13 12.62 -1.57
C CYS A 25 0.18 13.24 -2.05
N ALA A 26 0.80 12.63 -3.03
CA ALA A 26 2.07 13.07 -3.59
C ALA A 26 1.89 13.74 -4.96
N GLY A 27 2.70 14.76 -5.22
CA GLY A 27 2.72 15.46 -6.50
C GLY A 27 1.55 16.41 -6.74
N GLN A 28 0.71 16.66 -5.75
CA GLN A 28 -0.40 17.61 -5.82
C GLN A 28 0.14 19.04 -5.83
N LEU A 29 -0.35 19.86 -6.78
CA LEU A 29 0.05 21.26 -6.92
C LEU A 29 -1.16 22.18 -6.94
N TYR A 30 -0.95 23.41 -6.43
CA TYR A 30 -1.93 24.48 -6.58
C TYR A 30 -1.93 25.04 -8.00
N ALA A 31 -3.10 25.30 -8.54
CA ALA A 31 -3.20 26.19 -9.70
C ALA A 31 -2.95 27.64 -9.27
N SER A 32 -2.37 28.41 -10.15
CA SER A 32 -2.08 29.82 -9.88
C SER A 32 -2.18 30.70 -11.11
N ALA A 33 -2.31 32.00 -10.86
CA ALA A 33 -2.11 33.07 -11.82
C ALA A 33 -1.40 34.23 -11.12
N THR A 34 -0.77 35.13 -11.89
CA THR A 34 -0.14 36.32 -11.33
C THR A 34 -0.76 37.60 -11.89
N VAL A 35 -0.84 38.61 -11.07
CA VAL A 35 -1.09 39.99 -11.47
C VAL A 35 0.11 40.82 -11.16
N THR A 36 0.69 41.45 -12.16
CA THR A 36 1.79 42.41 -12.00
C THR A 36 1.28 43.81 -12.29
N PHE A 37 1.40 44.71 -11.32
CA PHE A 37 1.02 46.10 -11.48
C PHE A 37 2.19 46.89 -12.03
N THR A 38 1.95 47.65 -13.09
CA THR A 38 2.95 48.50 -13.73
C THR A 38 2.43 49.93 -13.87
N GLY A 39 3.29 50.91 -13.79
CA GLY A 39 2.91 52.32 -13.82
C GLY A 39 2.67 52.91 -12.44
N ALA A 40 1.74 53.82 -12.28
CA ALA A 40 1.40 54.48 -11.02
C ALA A 40 -0.11 54.51 -10.80
N PRO A 41 -0.58 54.10 -9.60
CA PRO A 41 -2.00 54.25 -9.27
C PRO A 41 -2.38 55.70 -9.05
N ASP A 42 -3.49 56.12 -9.65
CA ASP A 42 -4.03 57.45 -9.39
C ASP A 42 -4.99 57.40 -8.18
N ALA A 43 -4.87 58.39 -7.30
CA ALA A 43 -5.68 58.46 -6.11
C ALA A 43 -7.21 58.62 -6.46
N ASN A 44 -8.08 57.97 -5.70
CA ASN A 44 -9.51 57.86 -5.86
C ASN A 44 -9.99 56.98 -7.02
N ASP A 45 -9.10 56.35 -7.76
CA ASP A 45 -9.46 55.35 -8.72
C ASP A 45 -9.72 54.00 -8.02
N ILE A 46 -10.59 53.17 -8.60
CA ILE A 46 -10.86 51.80 -8.12
C ILE A 46 -10.15 50.81 -9.04
N THR A 47 -9.18 50.13 -8.50
CA THR A 47 -8.57 48.99 -9.17
C THR A 47 -9.33 47.70 -8.79
N THR A 48 -9.60 46.85 -9.77
CA THR A 48 -10.49 45.69 -9.56
C THR A 48 -9.82 44.39 -10.02
N ILE A 49 -10.01 43.33 -9.23
CA ILE A 49 -9.75 41.95 -9.62
C ILE A 49 -11.11 41.19 -9.62
N LEU A 50 -11.41 40.52 -10.73
CA LEU A 50 -12.58 39.65 -10.88
C LEU A 50 -12.13 38.21 -10.84
N LEU A 51 -12.80 37.39 -10.02
CA LEU A 51 -12.56 35.94 -9.95
C LEU A 51 -13.83 35.21 -10.38
N GLY A 52 -13.70 34.28 -11.31
CA GLY A 52 -14.78 33.44 -11.82
C GLY A 52 -14.35 31.97 -11.98
N ARG A 53 -15.19 31.21 -12.67
CA ARG A 53 -14.89 29.81 -13.03
C ARG A 53 -15.24 29.56 -14.49
N ALA A 54 -14.33 28.86 -15.18
CA ALA A 54 -14.49 28.53 -16.60
C ALA A 54 -15.61 27.53 -16.86
N ASP A 55 -15.91 26.64 -15.92
CA ASP A 55 -17.01 25.66 -15.97
C ASP A 55 -18.38 26.26 -15.57
N HIS A 56 -18.39 27.46 -15.00
CA HIS A 56 -19.61 28.19 -14.64
C HIS A 56 -19.59 29.64 -15.15
N PRO A 57 -19.46 29.87 -16.49
CA PRO A 57 -19.25 31.19 -17.04
C PRO A 57 -20.45 32.14 -16.89
N THR A 58 -21.63 31.61 -16.59
CA THR A 58 -22.88 32.41 -16.39
C THR A 58 -23.04 32.91 -14.95
N VAL A 59 -22.24 32.40 -14.02
CA VAL A 59 -22.23 32.87 -12.63
C VAL A 59 -21.44 34.18 -12.55
N SER A 60 -22.03 35.21 -11.91
CA SER A 60 -21.36 36.49 -11.71
C SER A 60 -20.02 36.29 -10.99
N PRO A 61 -18.92 36.84 -11.50
CA PRO A 61 -17.62 36.73 -10.86
C PRO A 61 -17.62 37.47 -9.50
N THR A 62 -16.77 36.96 -8.59
CA THR A 62 -16.50 37.68 -7.34
C THR A 62 -15.63 38.90 -7.64
N THR A 63 -16.09 40.07 -7.23
CA THR A 63 -15.37 41.33 -7.43
C THR A 63 -14.59 41.68 -6.18
N ILE A 64 -13.29 41.94 -6.34
CA ILE A 64 -12.37 42.39 -5.31
C ILE A 64 -11.89 43.79 -5.73
N GLU A 65 -12.21 44.80 -4.93
CA GLU A 65 -11.95 46.23 -5.23
C GLU A 65 -10.98 46.83 -4.23
N HIS A 66 -10.11 47.67 -4.71
CA HIS A 66 -9.23 48.54 -3.92
C HIS A 66 -9.40 49.98 -4.39
N LEU A 67 -9.78 50.86 -3.47
CA LEU A 67 -9.76 52.30 -3.69
C LEU A 67 -8.32 52.77 -3.53
N ASN A 68 -7.70 53.26 -4.60
CA ASN A 68 -6.32 53.75 -4.58
C ASN A 68 -6.22 55.00 -3.72
N LEU A 69 -5.32 55.01 -2.77
CA LEU A 69 -5.09 56.13 -1.87
C LEU A 69 -3.93 57.02 -2.36
N ILE A 70 -3.90 58.26 -1.84
CA ILE A 70 -2.75 59.15 -2.08
C ILE A 70 -1.48 58.49 -1.51
N GLY A 71 -0.47 58.29 -2.35
CA GLY A 71 0.80 57.67 -1.98
C GLY A 71 0.85 56.15 -2.20
N ASP A 72 -0.23 55.55 -2.74
CA ASP A 72 -0.14 54.16 -3.18
C ASP A 72 0.90 53.99 -4.28
N THR A 73 1.62 52.90 -4.18
CA THR A 73 2.58 52.41 -5.19
C THR A 73 2.10 51.07 -5.72
N THR A 74 2.71 50.55 -6.76
CA THR A 74 2.43 49.20 -7.27
C THR A 74 2.66 48.12 -6.23
N GLU A 75 3.60 48.32 -5.29
CA GLU A 75 3.92 47.39 -4.19
C GLU A 75 2.85 47.42 -3.09
N THR A 76 2.39 48.65 -2.69
CA THR A 76 1.31 48.75 -1.70
C THR A 76 -0.01 48.20 -2.25
N LEU A 77 -0.26 48.42 -3.54
CA LEU A 77 -1.41 47.86 -4.24
C LEU A 77 -1.37 46.34 -4.28
N ALA A 78 -0.22 45.74 -4.61
CA ALA A 78 -0.04 44.31 -4.59
C ALA A 78 -0.28 43.72 -3.19
N THR A 79 0.25 44.40 -2.16
CA THR A 79 0.05 44.00 -0.77
C THR A 79 -1.43 44.07 -0.36
N ALA A 80 -2.13 45.15 -0.73
CA ALA A 80 -3.54 45.35 -0.45
C ALA A 80 -4.42 44.22 -1.08
N PHE A 81 -4.17 43.90 -2.35
CA PHE A 81 -4.88 42.81 -3.00
C PHE A 81 -4.60 41.46 -2.39
N ALA A 82 -3.34 41.17 -2.00
CA ALA A 82 -3.05 39.92 -1.29
C ALA A 82 -3.82 39.82 0.04
N MET A 83 -3.94 40.92 0.79
CA MET A 83 -4.74 40.96 2.02
C MET A 83 -6.23 40.76 1.75
N LEU A 84 -6.80 41.37 0.75
CA LEU A 84 -8.20 41.27 0.38
C LEU A 84 -8.55 39.86 -0.09
N LEU A 85 -7.70 39.24 -0.93
CA LEU A 85 -7.87 37.87 -1.43
C LEU A 85 -7.76 36.83 -0.31
N ASN A 86 -6.93 37.08 0.71
CA ASN A 86 -6.79 36.22 1.89
C ASN A 86 -7.93 36.36 2.89
N GLY A 87 -8.85 37.31 2.72
CA GLY A 87 -9.95 37.61 3.64
C GLY A 87 -11.00 36.51 3.82
N GLY A 88 -10.85 35.34 3.22
CA GLY A 88 -11.59 34.13 3.56
C GLY A 88 -12.82 33.79 2.72
N TYR A 89 -13.33 34.72 1.93
CA TYR A 89 -14.56 34.53 1.13
C TYR A 89 -14.29 34.17 -0.34
N THR A 90 -13.03 34.03 -0.73
CA THR A 90 -12.61 33.70 -2.10
C THR A 90 -12.15 32.24 -2.19
N ALA A 91 -12.30 31.65 -3.35
CA ALA A 91 -11.75 30.30 -3.64
C ALA A 91 -10.22 30.30 -3.79
N VAL A 92 -9.56 31.40 -3.46
CA VAL A 92 -8.14 31.62 -3.66
C VAL A 92 -7.47 32.15 -2.38
N TRP A 93 -6.14 32.07 -2.35
CA TRP A 93 -5.25 32.78 -1.43
C TRP A 93 -4.11 33.43 -2.23
N ALA A 94 -3.42 34.40 -1.67
CA ALA A 94 -2.47 35.18 -2.44
C ALA A 94 -1.23 35.57 -1.63
N GLN A 95 -0.10 35.78 -2.34
CA GLN A 95 1.15 36.33 -1.81
C GLN A 95 1.59 37.49 -2.67
N ALA A 96 1.98 38.57 -2.04
CA ALA A 96 2.61 39.74 -2.72
C ALA A 96 4.11 39.66 -2.66
N SER A 97 4.76 40.05 -3.76
CA SER A 97 6.23 40.22 -3.86
C SER A 97 6.55 41.40 -4.80
N GLY A 98 7.03 42.49 -4.24
CA GLY A 98 7.16 43.74 -4.99
C GLY A 98 5.79 44.17 -5.57
N SER A 99 5.77 44.51 -6.84
CA SER A 99 4.54 44.86 -7.58
C SER A 99 3.70 43.69 -8.10
N GLN A 100 4.03 42.48 -7.71
CA GLN A 100 3.36 41.29 -8.17
C GLN A 100 2.55 40.64 -7.05
N VAL A 101 1.36 40.13 -7.40
CA VAL A 101 0.55 39.24 -6.58
C VAL A 101 0.47 37.89 -7.27
N THR A 102 0.96 36.85 -6.61
CA THR A 102 0.70 35.47 -7.02
C THR A 102 -0.52 34.96 -6.29
N ILE A 103 -1.51 34.51 -7.05
CA ILE A 103 -2.82 34.09 -6.57
C ILE A 103 -2.93 32.59 -6.81
N TYR A 104 -3.20 31.82 -5.76
CA TYR A 104 -3.29 30.36 -5.76
C TYR A 104 -4.74 29.93 -5.49
N SER A 105 -5.15 28.84 -6.11
CA SER A 105 -6.38 28.13 -5.71
C SER A 105 -6.29 27.68 -4.25
N ARG A 106 -7.42 27.64 -3.51
CA ARG A 106 -7.45 27.03 -2.16
C ARG A 106 -7.40 25.51 -2.22
N SER A 107 -8.00 24.93 -3.26
CA SER A 107 -7.91 23.51 -3.53
C SER A 107 -6.68 23.21 -4.37
N MET A 108 -5.91 22.20 -3.99
CA MET A 108 -4.90 21.62 -4.87
C MET A 108 -5.58 20.81 -5.98
N GLY A 109 -4.86 20.56 -7.08
CA GLY A 109 -5.34 19.72 -8.16
C GLY A 109 -5.86 20.50 -9.37
N THR A 110 -6.33 19.75 -10.35
CA THR A 110 -6.80 20.26 -11.64
C THR A 110 -8.07 21.10 -11.54
N ASP A 111 -8.86 20.94 -10.47
CA ASP A 111 -10.03 21.80 -10.22
C ASP A 111 -9.64 23.28 -10.11
N GLY A 112 -8.48 23.57 -9.56
CA GLY A 112 -7.93 24.92 -9.49
C GLY A 112 -7.68 25.56 -10.86
N ASN A 113 -7.42 24.76 -11.90
CA ASN A 113 -7.22 25.26 -13.28
C ASN A 113 -8.53 25.77 -13.92
N LEU A 114 -9.68 25.59 -13.26
CA LEU A 114 -10.95 26.13 -13.69
C LEU A 114 -11.21 27.54 -13.15
N ILE A 115 -10.40 28.04 -12.24
CA ILE A 115 -10.48 29.40 -11.73
C ILE A 115 -10.02 30.37 -12.81
N THR A 116 -10.76 31.47 -12.96
CA THR A 116 -10.50 32.52 -13.94
C THR A 116 -10.32 33.87 -13.25
N ILE A 117 -9.47 34.71 -13.81
CA ILE A 117 -9.16 36.01 -13.29
C ILE A 117 -9.18 37.09 -14.39
N SER A 118 -9.76 38.24 -14.10
CA SER A 118 -9.63 39.42 -14.90
C SER A 118 -9.29 40.62 -14.00
N THR A 119 -8.69 41.67 -14.58
CA THR A 119 -8.34 42.90 -13.87
C THR A 119 -8.78 44.11 -14.65
N SER A 120 -9.09 45.20 -13.94
CA SER A 120 -9.33 46.50 -14.56
C SER A 120 -8.79 47.62 -13.67
N ALA A 121 -8.34 48.67 -14.33
CA ALA A 121 -7.99 49.95 -13.73
C ALA A 121 -8.56 51.07 -14.61
N PRO A 122 -9.14 52.15 -14.03
CA PRO A 122 -9.84 53.18 -14.81
C PRO A 122 -8.90 54.07 -15.59
N THR A 123 -7.62 54.18 -15.22
CA THR A 123 -6.66 55.08 -15.84
C THR A 123 -5.65 54.36 -16.73
N THR A 124 -5.03 55.13 -17.64
CA THR A 124 -3.92 54.65 -18.48
C THR A 124 -2.56 54.65 -17.78
N HIS A 125 -2.48 55.17 -16.55
CA HIS A 125 -1.24 55.26 -15.77
C HIS A 125 -0.93 53.97 -15.00
N LEU A 126 -1.97 53.16 -14.67
CA LEU A 126 -1.81 51.88 -14.02
C LEU A 126 -2.21 50.78 -14.99
N THR A 127 -1.35 49.82 -15.21
CA THR A 127 -1.61 48.66 -16.06
C THR A 127 -1.39 47.37 -15.27
N PRO A 128 -2.47 46.66 -14.86
CA PRO A 128 -2.37 45.31 -14.34
C PRO A 128 -2.11 44.32 -15.48
N VAL A 129 -1.05 43.52 -15.38
CA VAL A 129 -0.69 42.49 -16.37
C VAL A 129 -0.93 41.14 -15.76
N LEU A 130 -1.74 40.33 -16.41
CA LEU A 130 -2.07 38.98 -16.01
C LEU A 130 -1.13 37.97 -16.67
N SER A 131 -0.71 36.96 -15.92
CA SER A 131 0.00 35.81 -16.43
C SER A 131 -0.73 34.51 -16.01
N GLY A 132 -1.02 33.64 -16.97
CA GLY A 132 -1.69 32.33 -16.83
C GLY A 132 -1.72 31.64 -18.18
N THR A 133 -2.36 30.46 -18.29
CA THR A 133 -2.42 29.67 -19.50
C THR A 133 -3.80 29.70 -20.13
N GLY A 134 -3.96 30.53 -21.15
CA GLY A 134 -5.19 30.62 -21.90
C GLY A 134 -6.18 31.65 -21.37
N THR A 135 -7.19 31.95 -22.16
CA THR A 135 -8.23 32.93 -21.85
C THR A 135 -9.60 32.42 -22.22
N ILE A 136 -10.62 32.92 -21.50
CA ILE A 136 -12.02 32.73 -21.83
C ILE A 136 -12.71 34.10 -21.83
N THR A 137 -13.60 34.35 -22.80
CA THR A 137 -14.37 35.59 -22.86
C THR A 137 -15.83 35.33 -22.45
N VAL A 138 -16.29 36.09 -21.48
CA VAL A 138 -17.67 36.02 -20.97
C VAL A 138 -18.29 37.40 -21.12
N GLY A 139 -19.25 37.54 -22.03
CA GLY A 139 -19.76 38.86 -22.42
C GLY A 139 -18.66 39.70 -23.07
N SER A 140 -18.36 40.87 -22.47
CA SER A 140 -17.29 41.80 -22.93
C SER A 140 -15.97 41.62 -22.13
N ILE A 141 -15.91 40.74 -21.15
CA ILE A 141 -14.78 40.60 -20.26
C ILE A 141 -13.95 39.36 -20.66
N THR A 142 -12.66 39.56 -20.83
CA THR A 142 -11.70 38.47 -21.04
C THR A 142 -11.05 38.09 -19.72
N PHE A 143 -11.13 36.81 -19.38
CA PHE A 143 -10.52 36.23 -18.19
C PHE A 143 -9.32 35.39 -18.56
N THR A 144 -8.27 35.48 -17.78
CA THR A 144 -7.14 34.54 -17.82
C THR A 144 -7.45 33.32 -16.94
N ILE A 145 -7.08 32.13 -17.39
CA ILE A 145 -7.33 30.88 -16.69
C ILE A 145 -6.10 30.55 -15.82
N PHE A 146 -6.33 30.11 -14.59
CA PHE A 146 -5.27 29.59 -13.70
C PHE A 146 -4.63 28.35 -14.32
N SER A 147 -3.37 28.09 -13.94
CA SER A 147 -2.62 26.96 -14.45
C SER A 147 -1.70 26.34 -13.39
N GLY A 148 -1.15 25.18 -13.73
CA GLY A 148 -0.19 24.50 -12.85
C GLY A 148 -0.82 23.66 -11.76
N GLY A 149 -2.16 23.63 -11.63
CA GLY A 149 -2.84 22.70 -10.75
C GLY A 149 -2.68 21.27 -11.26
N VAL A 150 -2.20 20.37 -10.42
CA VAL A 150 -1.97 18.96 -10.73
C VAL A 150 -2.61 18.11 -9.65
N ASP A 151 -3.40 17.11 -10.07
CA ASP A 151 -3.93 16.12 -9.15
C ASP A 151 -2.79 15.22 -8.71
N GLY A 152 -2.75 14.95 -7.40
CA GLY A 152 -1.77 14.06 -6.86
C GLY A 152 -2.22 12.61 -6.92
N ASN A 153 -1.29 11.72 -6.71
CA ASN A 153 -1.56 10.32 -6.50
C ASN A 153 -1.57 10.01 -5.00
N TRP A 154 -2.53 9.20 -4.58
CA TRP A 154 -2.60 8.73 -3.21
C TRP A 154 -1.78 7.46 -3.05
N TYR A 155 -0.72 7.57 -2.27
CA TYR A 155 0.15 6.44 -1.94
C TYR A 155 0.15 6.16 -0.45
N THR A 156 0.53 4.94 -0.07
CA THR A 156 0.80 4.60 1.33
C THR A 156 1.94 5.46 1.85
N ASP A 157 1.71 6.14 2.97
CA ASP A 157 2.74 6.95 3.63
C ASP A 157 3.74 6.04 4.36
N LEU A 158 4.91 5.87 3.74
CA LEU A 158 5.99 5.06 4.31
C LEU A 158 6.59 5.66 5.57
N ALA A 159 6.30 6.93 5.90
CA ALA A 159 6.83 7.65 7.06
C ALA A 159 5.81 7.84 8.18
N ALA A 160 4.52 7.57 7.97
CA ALA A 160 3.49 7.73 8.98
C ALA A 160 3.82 7.01 10.30
N THR A 161 3.35 7.53 11.41
CA THR A 161 3.49 6.90 12.73
C THR A 161 2.19 7.07 13.50
N PRO A 162 1.44 5.99 13.74
CA PRO A 162 1.65 4.62 13.26
C PRO A 162 1.43 4.46 11.74
N ARG A 163 1.84 3.33 11.16
CA ARG A 163 1.62 2.99 9.73
C ARG A 163 0.19 2.57 9.45
N LEU A 164 -0.39 1.79 10.37
CA LEU A 164 -1.79 1.38 10.26
C LEU A 164 -2.71 2.59 10.46
N ASN A 165 -3.67 2.78 9.56
CA ASN A 165 -4.62 3.88 9.70
C ASN A 165 -5.52 3.72 10.94
N ARG A 166 -6.10 4.83 11.36
CA ARG A 166 -6.89 4.87 12.58
C ARG A 166 -8.09 3.90 12.55
N ALA A 167 -8.80 3.84 11.43
CA ALA A 167 -9.98 2.99 11.31
C ALA A 167 -9.64 1.52 11.52
N VAL A 168 -8.53 1.05 10.92
CA VAL A 168 -8.04 -0.33 11.08
C VAL A 168 -7.63 -0.60 12.51
N ARG A 169 -6.90 0.32 13.16
CA ARG A 169 -6.49 0.14 14.55
C ARG A 169 -7.67 0.04 15.50
N ASP A 170 -8.62 0.97 15.41
CA ASP A 170 -9.79 1.01 16.27
C ASP A 170 -10.69 -0.22 16.05
N TRP A 171 -10.89 -0.62 14.79
CA TRP A 171 -11.66 -1.81 14.45
C TRP A 171 -10.98 -3.09 14.93
N SER A 172 -9.69 -3.25 14.64
CA SER A 172 -8.92 -4.44 15.05
C SER A 172 -8.88 -4.57 16.57
N GLN A 173 -8.67 -3.48 17.29
CA GLN A 173 -8.69 -3.50 18.74
C GLN A 173 -10.04 -3.95 19.31
N SER A 174 -11.14 -3.38 18.80
CA SER A 174 -12.50 -3.76 19.21
C SER A 174 -12.78 -5.24 18.91
N TYR A 175 -12.37 -5.70 17.74
CA TYR A 175 -12.53 -7.09 17.32
C TYR A 175 -11.70 -8.04 18.19
N PHE A 176 -10.45 -7.72 18.47
CA PHE A 176 -9.55 -8.53 19.29
C PHE A 176 -10.00 -8.58 20.76
N VAL A 177 -10.50 -7.48 21.33
CA VAL A 177 -11.10 -7.47 22.66
C VAL A 177 -12.29 -8.44 22.72
N ALA A 178 -13.17 -8.41 21.70
CA ALA A 178 -14.29 -9.32 21.63
C ALA A 178 -13.84 -10.79 21.51
N LEU A 179 -12.84 -11.08 20.67
CA LEU A 179 -12.30 -12.44 20.52
C LEU A 179 -11.65 -12.94 21.83
N ALA A 180 -10.84 -12.10 22.48
CA ALA A 180 -10.24 -12.41 23.78
C ALA A 180 -11.32 -12.71 24.86
N GLY A 181 -12.41 -11.93 24.87
CA GLY A 181 -13.55 -12.16 25.77
C GLY A 181 -14.26 -13.49 25.55
N TYR A 182 -14.18 -14.07 24.34
CA TYR A 182 -14.65 -15.42 24.03
C TYR A 182 -13.57 -16.51 24.21
N GLY A 183 -12.38 -16.17 24.67
CA GLY A 183 -11.27 -17.09 24.89
C GLY A 183 -10.55 -17.53 23.61
N PHE A 184 -10.66 -16.75 22.51
CA PHE A 184 -9.90 -17.02 21.29
C PHE A 184 -8.48 -16.44 21.38
N ASP A 185 -7.53 -17.19 20.85
CA ASP A 185 -6.24 -16.65 20.40
C ASP A 185 -6.38 -16.00 19.02
N VAL A 186 -5.48 -15.12 18.64
CA VAL A 186 -5.53 -14.43 17.36
C VAL A 186 -4.15 -14.46 16.71
N THR A 187 -4.11 -14.78 15.42
CA THR A 187 -2.92 -14.58 14.57
C THR A 187 -3.24 -13.47 13.57
N ALA A 188 -2.44 -12.40 13.52
CA ALA A 188 -2.56 -11.36 12.51
C ALA A 188 -1.52 -11.57 11.40
N SER A 189 -1.99 -11.64 10.16
CA SER A 189 -1.20 -11.99 8.99
C SER A 189 -1.04 -10.80 8.05
N PHE A 190 0.19 -10.58 7.58
CA PHE A 190 0.51 -9.60 6.54
C PHE A 190 1.27 -10.28 5.41
N SER A 191 0.83 -10.05 4.17
CA SER A 191 1.63 -10.34 2.98
C SER A 191 2.57 -9.15 2.69
N THR A 192 3.49 -9.33 1.75
CA THR A 192 4.32 -8.22 1.23
C THR A 192 3.60 -7.40 0.14
N GLU A 193 2.31 -7.59 -0.01
CA GLU A 193 1.45 -6.81 -0.89
C GLU A 193 1.07 -5.49 -0.22
N LEU A 194 1.42 -4.38 -0.85
CA LEU A 194 1.17 -3.03 -0.33
C LEU A 194 0.09 -2.34 -1.16
N GLY A 195 -1.12 -2.21 -0.59
CA GLY A 195 -2.18 -1.42 -1.20
C GLY A 195 -1.75 0.04 -1.35
N ASN A 196 -2.05 0.67 -2.48
CA ASN A 196 -1.60 2.02 -2.83
C ASN A 196 -0.08 2.25 -2.70
N GLY A 197 0.75 1.20 -2.88
CA GLY A 197 2.20 1.37 -2.91
C GLY A 197 2.63 2.24 -4.11
N ASP A 198 3.60 3.13 -3.89
CA ASP A 198 4.18 3.93 -4.98
C ASP A 198 5.03 3.04 -5.88
N PRO A 199 4.65 2.82 -7.15
CA PRO A 199 5.38 1.96 -8.07
C PRO A 199 6.63 2.64 -8.69
N SER A 200 6.90 3.90 -8.37
CA SER A 200 8.05 4.62 -8.93
C SER A 200 9.37 4.02 -8.49
N THR A 201 10.41 4.17 -9.32
CA THR A 201 11.77 3.74 -8.96
C THR A 201 12.33 4.51 -7.78
N SER A 202 11.93 5.78 -7.63
CA SER A 202 12.35 6.65 -6.53
C SER A 202 11.81 6.23 -5.16
N ALA A 203 10.66 5.57 -5.10
CA ALA A 203 10.12 5.02 -3.85
C ALA A 203 10.96 3.83 -3.32
N GLY A 204 11.61 3.07 -4.21
CA GLY A 204 12.58 2.03 -3.86
C GLY A 204 11.99 0.79 -3.15
N ILE A 205 10.66 0.59 -3.17
CA ILE A 205 9.99 -0.45 -2.39
C ILE A 205 9.41 -1.60 -3.23
N ALA A 206 9.34 -1.46 -4.55
CA ALA A 206 8.72 -2.44 -5.43
C ALA A 206 9.69 -3.56 -5.82
N GLN A 207 9.20 -4.80 -5.89
CA GLN A 207 9.84 -5.83 -6.71
C GLN A 207 9.74 -5.42 -8.17
N ARG A 208 10.79 -5.65 -8.95
CA ARG A 208 10.85 -5.21 -10.35
C ARG A 208 11.33 -6.31 -11.28
N TYR A 209 10.72 -6.32 -12.43
CA TYR A 209 11.18 -7.11 -13.57
C TYR A 209 12.44 -6.51 -14.21
N PRO A 210 13.14 -7.25 -15.11
CA PRO A 210 14.36 -6.74 -15.76
C PRO A 210 14.16 -5.45 -16.60
N ASP A 211 12.93 -5.15 -16.98
CA ASP A 211 12.52 -3.93 -17.69
C ASP A 211 12.16 -2.77 -16.76
N GLU A 212 12.48 -2.90 -15.46
CA GLU A 212 12.15 -1.95 -14.40
C GLU A 212 10.64 -1.83 -14.06
N THR A 213 9.77 -2.57 -14.74
CA THR A 213 8.33 -2.58 -14.42
C THR A 213 8.11 -3.12 -13.01
N ALA A 214 7.33 -2.40 -12.21
CA ALA A 214 6.98 -2.84 -10.86
C ALA A 214 5.97 -4.00 -10.90
N VAL A 215 6.06 -4.91 -9.95
CA VAL A 215 5.08 -5.99 -9.78
C VAL A 215 3.82 -5.45 -9.12
N ILE A 216 2.73 -5.42 -9.88
CA ILE A 216 1.38 -5.09 -9.38
C ILE A 216 0.55 -6.35 -9.46
N VAL A 217 0.01 -6.77 -8.32
CA VAL A 217 -0.85 -7.96 -8.23
C VAL A 217 -2.31 -7.62 -8.53
N SER A 218 -3.14 -8.63 -8.75
CA SER A 218 -4.55 -8.45 -9.15
C SER A 218 -5.42 -7.72 -8.14
N THR A 219 -5.00 -7.64 -6.89
CA THR A 219 -5.65 -6.89 -5.79
C THR A 219 -5.46 -5.38 -5.86
N PRO A 220 -5.03 -4.76 -6.90
CA PRO A 220 -4.10 -3.71 -7.26
C PRO A 220 -3.15 -3.27 -6.13
N ALA A 221 -2.42 -4.23 -5.60
CA ALA A 221 -1.38 -3.97 -4.62
C ALA A 221 0.02 -4.09 -5.24
N LEU A 222 0.95 -3.33 -4.70
CA LEU A 222 2.35 -3.40 -5.06
C LEU A 222 3.03 -4.56 -4.31
N GLN A 223 3.71 -5.46 -5.01
CA GLN A 223 4.58 -6.44 -4.36
C GLN A 223 5.86 -5.75 -3.89
N THR A 224 6.07 -5.67 -2.57
CA THR A 224 7.23 -4.99 -2.03
C THR A 224 8.48 -5.87 -2.08
N ASN A 225 9.64 -5.23 -2.29
CA ASN A 225 10.95 -5.87 -2.27
C ASN A 225 11.47 -6.06 -0.83
N PHE A 226 12.70 -6.55 -0.68
CA PHE A 226 13.34 -6.79 0.60
C PHE A 226 14.42 -5.74 0.94
N SER A 227 14.25 -4.50 0.43
CA SER A 227 15.14 -3.38 0.71
C SER A 227 15.02 -2.88 2.16
N PRO A 228 16.01 -2.13 2.67
CA PRO A 228 15.91 -1.47 3.97
C PRO A 228 14.70 -0.55 4.11
N THR A 229 14.28 0.12 3.03
CA THR A 229 13.08 0.97 3.02
C THR A 229 11.83 0.14 3.28
N SER A 230 11.66 -0.97 2.55
CA SER A 230 10.57 -1.92 2.78
C SER A 230 10.64 -2.53 4.18
N ALA A 231 11.83 -2.95 4.62
CA ALA A 231 12.00 -3.54 5.95
C ALA A 231 11.59 -2.56 7.06
N THR A 232 11.97 -1.28 6.97
CA THR A 232 11.62 -0.25 7.94
C THR A 232 10.11 -0.01 7.99
N PHE A 233 9.45 0.04 6.84
CA PHE A 233 7.99 0.16 6.77
C PHE A 233 7.30 -1.01 7.45
N TRP A 234 7.64 -2.23 7.07
CA TRP A 234 7.00 -3.43 7.59
C TRP A 234 7.34 -3.71 9.06
N GLN A 235 8.54 -3.38 9.54
CA GLN A 235 8.88 -3.43 10.96
C GLN A 235 7.87 -2.65 11.80
N GLN A 236 7.53 -1.44 11.36
CA GLN A 236 6.57 -0.60 12.07
C GLN A 236 5.13 -1.15 11.92
N VAL A 237 4.73 -1.64 10.76
CA VAL A 237 3.41 -2.27 10.56
C VAL A 237 3.20 -3.45 11.52
N TYR A 238 4.18 -4.34 11.61
CA TYR A 238 4.12 -5.49 12.51
C TYR A 238 4.12 -5.06 13.98
N LEU A 239 4.89 -4.02 14.33
CA LEU A 239 4.89 -3.47 15.69
C LEU A 239 3.55 -2.81 16.04
N ASP A 240 2.97 -2.03 15.13
CA ASP A 240 1.66 -1.40 15.32
C ASP A 240 0.57 -2.45 15.60
N MET A 241 0.56 -3.54 14.82
CA MET A 241 -0.38 -4.63 15.04
C MET A 241 -0.13 -5.36 16.36
N ALA A 242 1.12 -5.63 16.72
CA ALA A 242 1.47 -6.21 18.01
C ALA A 242 0.98 -5.32 19.17
N THR A 243 1.07 -4.00 19.01
CA THR A 243 0.58 -3.02 19.98
C THR A 243 -0.94 -3.09 20.13
N VAL A 244 -1.68 -3.19 19.03
CA VAL A 244 -3.15 -3.34 19.03
C VAL A 244 -3.55 -4.66 19.70
N MET A 245 -2.87 -5.76 19.40
CA MET A 245 -3.12 -7.07 20.01
C MET A 245 -2.86 -7.03 21.52
N ASN A 246 -1.72 -6.48 21.93
CA ASN A 246 -1.37 -6.36 23.36
C ASN A 246 -2.37 -5.47 24.11
N ALA A 247 -2.81 -4.36 23.53
CA ALA A 247 -3.83 -3.49 24.11
C ALA A 247 -5.19 -4.19 24.26
N ALA A 248 -5.48 -5.20 23.46
CA ALA A 248 -6.66 -6.04 23.57
C ALA A 248 -6.51 -7.19 24.59
N GLY A 249 -5.38 -7.29 25.30
CA GLY A 249 -5.10 -8.35 26.28
C GLY A 249 -4.61 -9.66 25.67
N LEU A 250 -4.24 -9.68 24.38
CA LEU A 250 -3.69 -10.85 23.71
C LEU A 250 -2.16 -10.85 23.77
N THR A 251 -1.55 -12.04 23.81
CA THR A 251 -0.12 -12.17 23.47
C THR A 251 0.01 -12.05 21.95
N PRO A 252 0.80 -11.09 21.43
CA PRO A 252 0.91 -10.92 19.98
C PRO A 252 1.38 -12.19 19.28
N TYR A 253 0.67 -12.56 18.21
CA TYR A 253 1.03 -13.64 17.33
C TYR A 253 0.88 -13.16 15.88
N LEU A 254 1.99 -13.02 15.18
CA LEU A 254 2.08 -12.41 13.87
C LEU A 254 2.48 -13.44 12.83
N GLN A 255 1.93 -13.31 11.63
CA GLN A 255 2.24 -14.19 10.52
C GLN A 255 2.89 -13.42 9.39
N PHE A 256 4.01 -13.93 8.90
CA PHE A 256 4.54 -13.59 7.59
C PHE A 256 3.71 -14.34 6.55
N GLY A 257 2.75 -13.65 5.93
CA GLY A 257 1.89 -14.21 4.90
C GLY A 257 2.48 -13.89 3.52
N GLU A 258 2.83 -14.90 2.74
CA GLU A 258 3.35 -14.77 1.37
C GLU A 258 4.52 -13.77 1.24
N VAL A 259 5.47 -13.83 2.17
CA VAL A 259 6.71 -13.06 2.10
C VAL A 259 7.66 -13.79 1.17
N GLN A 260 7.59 -13.45 -0.11
CA GLN A 260 8.29 -14.18 -1.17
C GLN A 260 8.59 -13.27 -2.36
N TRP A 261 9.52 -13.71 -3.20
CA TRP A 261 9.63 -13.18 -4.55
C TRP A 261 8.40 -13.58 -5.34
N TRP A 262 7.84 -12.63 -6.09
CA TRP A 262 6.70 -12.93 -6.94
C TRP A 262 7.04 -14.06 -7.92
N TYR A 263 6.19 -15.03 -8.01
CA TYR A 263 6.48 -16.29 -8.68
C TYR A 263 6.10 -16.34 -10.16
N PHE A 264 5.46 -15.28 -10.67
CA PHE A 264 5.15 -15.18 -12.11
C PHE A 264 6.17 -14.30 -12.82
N PRO A 265 6.75 -14.78 -13.94
CA PRO A 265 7.59 -13.95 -14.77
C PRO A 265 6.77 -12.91 -15.54
N ASN A 266 7.36 -11.77 -15.86
CA ASN A 266 6.83 -10.90 -16.89
C ASN A 266 7.13 -11.51 -18.28
N THR A 267 6.08 -11.92 -18.98
CA THR A 267 6.18 -12.50 -20.31
C THR A 267 5.90 -11.48 -21.43
N THR A 268 5.46 -10.28 -21.06
CA THR A 268 5.11 -9.21 -21.99
C THR A 268 6.28 -8.25 -22.12
N ALA A 269 7.15 -8.50 -23.10
CA ALA A 269 8.20 -7.53 -23.46
C ALA A 269 7.56 -6.28 -24.06
N ILE A 270 7.72 -5.13 -23.44
CA ILE A 270 7.31 -3.84 -23.98
C ILE A 270 8.49 -3.26 -24.75
N LEU A 271 8.35 -3.10 -26.09
CA LEU A 271 9.33 -2.41 -26.96
C LEU A 271 10.80 -2.85 -26.79
N GLY A 272 11.04 -4.16 -26.75
CA GLY A 272 12.39 -4.71 -26.65
C GLY A 272 12.92 -4.89 -25.25
N ALA A 273 12.11 -4.66 -24.22
CA ALA A 273 12.44 -4.97 -22.85
C ALA A 273 12.65 -6.48 -22.64
N VAL A 274 13.47 -6.82 -21.65
CA VAL A 274 13.78 -8.23 -21.34
C VAL A 274 12.72 -8.78 -20.40
N SER A 275 12.01 -9.82 -20.82
CA SER A 275 11.12 -10.60 -19.96
C SER A 275 11.93 -11.31 -18.87
N GLY A 276 11.35 -11.49 -17.68
CA GLY A 276 12.04 -12.22 -16.62
C GLY A 276 11.31 -12.24 -15.29
N MET A 277 12.00 -12.76 -14.30
CA MET A 277 11.55 -12.83 -12.90
C MET A 277 11.75 -11.49 -12.19
N PRO A 278 11.09 -11.21 -11.05
CA PRO A 278 10.99 -9.87 -10.48
C PRO A 278 12.05 -9.54 -9.42
N PHE A 279 13.31 -9.82 -9.67
CA PHE A 279 14.42 -9.63 -8.69
C PHE A 279 15.33 -8.44 -9.03
N TYR A 280 14.91 -7.52 -9.91
CA TYR A 280 15.81 -6.53 -10.53
C TYR A 280 15.58 -5.12 -10.00
N ASP A 281 15.00 -4.97 -8.82
CA ASP A 281 15.02 -3.68 -8.13
C ASP A 281 16.46 -3.25 -7.78
N ALA A 282 16.66 -1.93 -7.66
CA ALA A 282 17.98 -1.35 -7.50
C ALA A 282 18.73 -1.87 -6.25
N TYR A 283 18.02 -2.12 -5.14
CA TYR A 283 18.64 -2.64 -3.92
C TYR A 283 19.14 -4.06 -4.14
N THR A 284 18.31 -4.94 -4.70
CA THR A 284 18.65 -6.34 -4.93
C THR A 284 19.85 -6.49 -5.87
N THR A 285 19.83 -5.77 -7.00
CA THR A 285 20.91 -5.86 -8.00
C THR A 285 22.23 -5.27 -7.53
N THR A 286 22.19 -4.13 -6.83
CA THR A 286 23.40 -3.48 -6.30
C THR A 286 24.02 -4.30 -5.15
N THR A 287 23.18 -4.87 -4.27
CA THR A 287 23.67 -5.72 -3.18
C THR A 287 24.27 -7.01 -3.71
N PHE A 288 23.64 -7.64 -4.71
CA PHE A 288 24.21 -8.81 -5.38
C PHE A 288 25.57 -8.49 -6.02
N GLN A 289 25.65 -7.38 -6.75
CA GLN A 289 26.89 -6.95 -7.38
C GLN A 289 28.00 -6.67 -6.36
N ALA A 290 27.65 -6.09 -5.22
CA ALA A 290 28.59 -5.82 -4.14
C ALA A 290 29.12 -7.12 -3.51
N GLU A 291 28.28 -8.16 -3.37
CA GLU A 291 28.63 -9.42 -2.76
C GLU A 291 29.45 -10.33 -3.71
N TYR A 292 29.06 -10.38 -4.99
CA TYR A 292 29.65 -11.34 -5.95
C TYR A 292 30.56 -10.70 -7.00
N GLY A 293 30.72 -9.38 -7.03
CA GLY A 293 31.60 -8.66 -7.96
C GLY A 293 31.15 -8.67 -9.42
N ARG A 294 29.90 -9.07 -9.70
CA ARG A 294 29.31 -9.12 -11.04
C ARG A 294 27.84 -8.72 -11.03
N ALA A 295 27.30 -8.35 -12.18
CA ALA A 295 25.88 -8.15 -12.33
C ALA A 295 25.10 -9.48 -12.16
N MET A 296 23.90 -9.39 -11.63
CA MET A 296 22.95 -10.50 -11.54
C MET A 296 22.56 -10.98 -12.95
N ALA A 297 22.56 -12.29 -13.17
CA ALA A 297 22.11 -12.86 -14.43
C ALA A 297 20.60 -12.61 -14.64
N VAL A 298 20.18 -12.39 -15.89
CA VAL A 298 18.76 -12.26 -16.20
C VAL A 298 18.10 -13.64 -16.20
N ILE A 299 17.21 -13.87 -15.26
CA ILE A 299 16.47 -15.12 -15.05
C ILE A 299 15.09 -14.94 -15.69
N THR A 300 14.81 -15.67 -16.75
CA THR A 300 13.66 -15.43 -17.62
C THR A 300 12.36 -16.13 -17.19
N ASN A 301 12.48 -17.22 -16.41
CA ASN A 301 11.30 -18.00 -15.99
C ASN A 301 11.62 -18.88 -14.78
N THR A 302 10.61 -19.53 -14.22
CA THR A 302 10.69 -20.38 -13.04
C THR A 302 11.29 -21.78 -13.29
N ALA A 303 11.42 -22.19 -14.55
CA ALA A 303 11.96 -23.50 -14.91
C ALA A 303 13.51 -23.52 -14.92
N VAL A 304 14.16 -22.37 -14.73
CA VAL A 304 15.61 -22.29 -14.64
C VAL A 304 16.11 -23.18 -13.50
N ASN A 305 17.09 -24.03 -13.82
CA ASN A 305 17.70 -24.90 -12.81
C ASN A 305 18.60 -24.07 -11.88
N PRO A 306 18.33 -24.03 -10.56
CA PRO A 306 19.14 -23.27 -9.59
C PRO A 306 20.63 -23.61 -9.58
N THR A 307 21.00 -24.82 -9.97
CA THR A 307 22.42 -25.24 -10.03
C THR A 307 23.20 -24.54 -11.14
N THR A 308 22.52 -23.96 -12.13
CA THR A 308 23.17 -23.18 -13.20
C THR A 308 23.38 -21.70 -12.83
N ILE A 309 22.75 -21.26 -11.73
CA ILE A 309 22.82 -19.90 -11.18
C ILE A 309 23.07 -19.96 -9.67
N PRO A 310 24.14 -20.62 -9.20
CA PRO A 310 24.28 -20.95 -7.79
C PRO A 310 24.40 -19.74 -6.86
N GLN A 311 24.93 -18.61 -7.35
CA GLN A 311 25.06 -17.39 -6.57
C GLN A 311 23.69 -16.72 -6.36
N GLU A 312 22.91 -16.56 -7.42
CA GLU A 312 21.55 -16.03 -7.35
C GLU A 312 20.64 -16.94 -6.49
N ALA A 313 20.75 -18.25 -6.67
CA ALA A 313 19.97 -19.23 -5.91
C ALA A 313 20.29 -19.23 -4.40
N ALA A 314 21.51 -18.86 -4.01
CA ALA A 314 21.91 -18.69 -2.62
C ALA A 314 21.53 -17.31 -2.07
N PHE A 315 21.67 -16.26 -2.86
CA PHE A 315 21.47 -14.87 -2.46
C PHE A 315 20.00 -14.52 -2.23
N LEU A 316 19.11 -14.86 -3.18
CA LEU A 316 17.71 -14.44 -3.17
C LEU A 316 16.94 -14.89 -1.93
N PRO A 317 17.01 -16.16 -1.48
CA PRO A 317 16.36 -16.55 -0.22
C PRO A 317 17.01 -15.90 1.01
N GLY A 318 18.30 -15.57 0.95
CA GLY A 318 19.00 -14.85 2.02
C GLY A 318 18.39 -13.48 2.31
N LEU A 319 17.92 -12.77 1.29
CA LEU A 319 17.24 -11.49 1.46
C LEU A 319 15.90 -11.66 2.21
N ILE A 320 15.08 -12.65 1.86
CA ILE A 320 13.84 -12.99 2.58
C ILE A 320 14.14 -13.34 4.05
N GLY A 321 15.14 -14.17 4.26
CA GLY A 321 15.57 -14.59 5.61
C GLY A 321 15.96 -13.39 6.47
N SER A 322 16.86 -12.56 5.95
CA SER A 322 17.33 -11.35 6.64
C SER A 322 16.18 -10.38 6.94
N TYR A 323 15.31 -10.15 5.97
CA TYR A 323 14.14 -9.28 6.11
C TYR A 323 13.19 -9.77 7.22
N THR A 324 12.81 -11.03 7.21
CA THR A 324 11.90 -11.59 8.23
C THR A 324 12.57 -11.68 9.60
N ALA A 325 13.88 -11.89 9.67
CA ALA A 325 14.64 -11.85 10.93
C ALA A 325 14.69 -10.44 11.53
N GLN A 326 14.90 -9.41 10.70
CA GLN A 326 14.91 -8.01 11.13
C GLN A 326 13.55 -7.59 11.70
N ILE A 327 12.45 -7.90 11.00
CA ILE A 327 11.09 -7.58 11.48
C ILE A 327 10.83 -8.28 12.82
N ARG A 328 11.11 -9.58 12.92
CA ARG A 328 10.97 -10.34 14.16
C ARG A 328 11.78 -9.73 15.30
N GLY A 329 13.05 -9.41 15.07
CA GLY A 329 13.94 -8.79 16.04
C GLY A 329 13.41 -7.44 16.52
N PHE A 330 12.95 -6.61 15.61
CA PHE A 330 12.39 -5.29 15.90
C PHE A 330 11.14 -5.39 16.79
N VAL A 331 10.16 -6.23 16.43
CA VAL A 331 8.95 -6.40 17.24
C VAL A 331 9.27 -7.00 18.62
N ARG A 332 10.16 -8.01 18.69
CA ARG A 332 10.54 -8.65 19.95
C ARG A 332 11.35 -7.75 20.87
N SER A 333 11.94 -6.69 20.40
CA SER A 333 12.58 -5.68 21.26
C SER A 333 11.56 -4.98 22.16
N THR A 334 10.31 -4.86 21.71
CA THR A 334 9.19 -4.27 22.49
C THR A 334 8.30 -5.36 23.12
N TYR A 335 8.03 -6.43 22.39
CA TYR A 335 7.18 -7.55 22.81
C TYR A 335 7.97 -8.87 22.78
N PRO A 336 8.80 -9.19 23.78
CA PRO A 336 9.68 -10.36 23.77
C PRO A 336 8.94 -11.69 23.60
N SER A 337 7.70 -11.79 24.11
CA SER A 337 6.85 -12.97 23.98
C SER A 337 6.11 -13.09 22.65
N CYS A 338 6.29 -12.15 21.73
CA CYS A 338 5.63 -12.17 20.43
C CYS A 338 6.00 -13.44 19.66
N ARG A 339 4.97 -14.18 19.24
CA ARG A 339 5.10 -15.38 18.40
C ARG A 339 5.09 -14.97 16.93
N PHE A 340 5.81 -15.75 16.11
CA PHE A 340 5.88 -15.56 14.66
C PHE A 340 5.68 -16.88 13.94
N GLU A 341 4.80 -16.89 12.97
CA GLU A 341 4.66 -17.99 12.01
C GLU A 341 4.91 -17.50 10.59
N VAL A 342 5.12 -18.45 9.68
CA VAL A 342 5.28 -18.19 8.24
C VAL A 342 4.21 -18.96 7.50
N LEU A 343 3.53 -18.30 6.56
CA LEU A 343 2.73 -18.96 5.54
C LEU A 343 3.60 -19.19 4.31
N TYR A 344 3.66 -20.43 3.85
CA TYR A 344 4.38 -20.83 2.64
C TYR A 344 3.44 -21.64 1.72
N PRO A 345 3.20 -21.18 0.49
CA PRO A 345 2.34 -21.83 -0.49
C PRO A 345 3.17 -22.74 -1.43
N PRO A 346 3.27 -24.07 -1.16
CA PRO A 346 4.00 -24.99 -2.03
C PRO A 346 3.40 -25.14 -3.43
N ASP A 347 2.11 -24.89 -3.59
CA ASP A 347 1.41 -25.03 -4.87
C ASP A 347 1.84 -24.00 -5.94
N VAL A 348 2.20 -22.79 -5.51
CA VAL A 348 2.77 -21.76 -6.41
C VAL A 348 4.31 -21.75 -6.41
N ASN A 349 4.93 -22.37 -5.41
CA ASN A 349 6.38 -22.52 -5.28
C ASN A 349 6.85 -23.93 -5.66
N ASN A 350 6.27 -24.54 -6.68
CA ASN A 350 6.55 -25.91 -7.12
C ASN A 350 7.52 -26.02 -8.30
N ALA A 351 7.94 -24.91 -8.89
CA ALA A 351 8.93 -24.89 -9.97
C ALA A 351 10.36 -24.98 -9.40
N PRO A 352 11.33 -25.46 -10.20
CA PRO A 352 12.71 -25.65 -9.74
C PRO A 352 13.32 -24.40 -9.09
N LEU A 353 13.11 -23.23 -9.66
CA LEU A 353 13.64 -21.97 -9.13
C LEU A 353 12.90 -21.53 -7.87
N THR A 354 11.56 -21.44 -7.90
CA THR A 354 10.76 -20.87 -6.82
C THR A 354 10.83 -21.68 -5.54
N THR A 355 10.99 -23.02 -5.66
CA THR A 355 11.21 -23.91 -4.51
C THR A 355 12.46 -23.53 -3.71
N VAL A 356 13.50 -23.03 -4.39
CA VAL A 356 14.78 -22.67 -3.76
C VAL A 356 14.76 -21.22 -3.26
N ILE A 357 14.34 -20.27 -4.10
CA ILE A 357 14.50 -18.84 -3.80
C ILE A 357 13.45 -18.31 -2.81
N ASN A 358 12.30 -18.95 -2.68
CA ASN A 358 11.20 -18.51 -1.83
C ASN A 358 11.15 -19.20 -0.47
N TYR A 359 12.10 -20.07 -0.16
CA TYR A 359 12.22 -20.68 1.16
C TYR A 359 13.63 -20.47 1.75
N PRO A 360 13.84 -19.49 2.65
CA PRO A 360 15.13 -19.25 3.32
C PRO A 360 15.39 -20.33 4.39
N ILE A 361 15.89 -21.46 3.98
CA ILE A 361 16.09 -22.65 4.81
C ILE A 361 16.95 -22.41 6.06
N SER A 362 17.83 -21.42 6.02
CA SER A 362 18.69 -21.05 7.18
C SER A 362 17.94 -20.26 8.24
N ASP A 363 16.88 -19.54 7.88
CA ASP A 363 16.14 -18.65 8.81
C ASP A 363 14.76 -19.20 9.18
N TRP A 364 14.04 -19.79 8.24
CA TRP A 364 12.72 -20.38 8.53
C TRP A 364 12.84 -21.78 9.08
N THR A 365 13.33 -21.88 10.30
CA THR A 365 13.60 -23.14 11.02
C THR A 365 12.71 -23.25 12.26
N PRO A 366 12.52 -24.45 12.81
CA PRO A 366 11.78 -24.64 14.07
C PRO A 366 12.32 -23.84 15.26
N ALA A 367 13.61 -23.50 15.24
CA ALA A 367 14.21 -22.65 16.27
C ALA A 367 13.86 -21.17 16.12
N ASN A 368 13.62 -20.73 14.91
CA ASN A 368 13.40 -19.32 14.58
C ASN A 368 11.93 -18.96 14.42
N ARG A 369 11.06 -19.92 14.15
CA ARG A 369 9.61 -19.74 13.92
C ARG A 369 8.80 -20.60 14.86
N ASN A 370 7.70 -20.05 15.33
CA ASN A 370 6.78 -20.79 16.19
C ASN A 370 5.97 -21.80 15.42
N CYS A 371 5.67 -21.50 14.15
CA CYS A 371 4.89 -22.37 13.28
C CYS A 371 5.26 -22.13 11.80
N LEU A 372 5.23 -23.19 11.01
CA LEU A 372 5.19 -23.12 9.55
C LEU A 372 3.81 -23.58 9.09
N LYS A 373 3.13 -22.70 8.38
CA LYS A 373 1.80 -22.92 7.79
C LYS A 373 1.97 -23.14 6.30
N THR A 374 1.38 -24.21 5.79
CA THR A 374 1.28 -24.46 4.34
C THR A 374 -0.10 -24.10 3.83
N GLU A 375 -0.22 -23.82 2.56
CA GLU A 375 -1.46 -23.73 1.81
C GLU A 375 -1.31 -24.44 0.47
N SER A 376 -2.43 -24.79 -0.15
CA SER A 376 -2.43 -25.48 -1.45
C SER A 376 -3.72 -25.23 -2.23
N PHE A 377 -4.12 -23.97 -2.36
CA PHE A 377 -5.40 -23.59 -2.97
C PHE A 377 -5.55 -24.08 -4.40
N SER A 378 -4.52 -24.02 -5.22
CA SER A 378 -4.55 -24.52 -6.60
C SER A 378 -4.84 -26.01 -6.63
N TYR A 379 -4.17 -26.78 -5.79
CA TYR A 379 -4.36 -28.24 -5.74
C TYR A 379 -5.75 -28.62 -5.21
N THR A 380 -6.26 -27.85 -4.25
CA THR A 380 -7.64 -28.04 -3.73
C THR A 380 -8.67 -27.77 -4.83
N ALA A 381 -8.51 -26.67 -5.57
CA ALA A 381 -9.39 -26.31 -6.68
C ALA A 381 -9.36 -27.34 -7.82
N GLU A 382 -8.21 -27.94 -8.08
CA GLU A 382 -8.00 -28.99 -9.07
C GLU A 382 -8.41 -30.38 -8.58
N HIS A 383 -8.91 -30.51 -7.34
CA HIS A 383 -9.19 -31.79 -6.67
C HIS A 383 -7.98 -32.74 -6.56
N ASN A 384 -6.76 -32.18 -6.56
CA ASN A 384 -5.51 -32.93 -6.50
C ASN A 384 -5.03 -33.12 -5.06
N LEU A 385 -5.69 -34.02 -4.34
CA LEU A 385 -5.39 -34.28 -2.93
C LEU A 385 -3.99 -34.89 -2.69
N ASP A 386 -3.42 -35.56 -3.67
CA ASP A 386 -2.07 -36.13 -3.54
C ASP A 386 -1.02 -35.02 -3.48
N LEU A 387 -1.19 -33.97 -4.27
CA LEU A 387 -0.32 -32.79 -4.21
C LEU A 387 -0.57 -31.95 -2.96
N SER A 388 -1.85 -31.81 -2.53
CA SER A 388 -2.15 -31.18 -1.23
C SER A 388 -1.47 -31.94 -0.08
N PHE A 389 -1.52 -33.25 -0.10
CA PHE A 389 -0.84 -34.09 0.90
C PHE A 389 0.69 -33.95 0.84
N ALA A 390 1.27 -33.90 -0.36
CA ALA A 390 2.70 -33.65 -0.54
C ALA A 390 3.12 -32.28 0.01
N SER A 391 2.31 -31.25 -0.20
CA SER A 391 2.52 -29.91 0.37
C SER A 391 2.55 -29.90 1.90
N MET A 392 1.62 -30.64 2.53
CA MET A 392 1.62 -30.80 3.99
C MET A 392 2.87 -31.55 4.48
N ASN A 393 3.31 -32.57 3.75
CA ASN A 393 4.50 -33.34 4.08
C ASN A 393 5.81 -32.56 3.90
N PHE A 394 5.84 -31.52 3.09
CA PHE A 394 7.00 -30.64 2.94
C PHE A 394 7.47 -30.11 4.30
N VAL A 395 6.55 -29.68 5.17
CA VAL A 395 6.85 -29.19 6.52
C VAL A 395 7.55 -30.23 7.39
N ASN A 396 7.20 -31.51 7.18
CA ASN A 396 7.80 -32.61 7.92
C ASN A 396 9.30 -32.73 7.61
N SER A 397 9.67 -32.54 6.35
CA SER A 397 11.08 -32.63 5.91
C SER A 397 11.95 -31.51 6.47
N LEU A 398 11.35 -30.41 6.97
CA LEU A 398 12.04 -29.24 7.51
C LEU A 398 12.24 -29.32 9.03
N GLY A 399 11.82 -30.40 9.67
CA GLY A 399 12.05 -30.66 11.09
C GLY A 399 11.07 -29.98 12.05
N PHE A 400 10.01 -29.33 11.54
CA PHE A 400 8.94 -28.80 12.40
C PHE A 400 8.18 -29.94 13.08
N THR A 401 7.97 -29.83 14.37
CA THR A 401 7.15 -30.78 15.14
C THR A 401 5.66 -30.60 14.80
N PRO A 402 4.78 -31.58 15.06
CA PRO A 402 3.35 -31.42 14.84
C PRO A 402 2.75 -30.14 15.45
N LEU A 403 3.20 -29.76 16.66
CA LEU A 403 2.77 -28.53 17.33
C LEU A 403 3.34 -27.23 16.74
N GLN A 404 4.16 -27.34 15.72
CA GLN A 404 4.72 -26.20 14.98
C GLN A 404 4.26 -26.22 13.51
N ARG A 405 3.20 -26.91 13.19
CA ARG A 405 2.65 -27.03 11.84
C ARG A 405 1.22 -26.57 11.80
N SER A 406 0.88 -25.84 10.76
CA SER A 406 -0.47 -25.42 10.46
C SER A 406 -0.74 -25.61 8.97
N HIS A 407 -2.01 -25.72 8.60
CA HIS A 407 -2.43 -25.78 7.21
C HIS A 407 -3.60 -24.85 6.97
N LEU A 408 -3.53 -24.07 5.88
CA LEU A 408 -4.58 -23.17 5.45
C LEU A 408 -5.34 -23.82 4.29
N VAL A 409 -6.65 -24.00 4.47
CA VAL A 409 -7.53 -24.65 3.50
C VAL A 409 -8.46 -23.61 2.89
N GLY A 410 -8.48 -23.49 1.58
CA GLY A 410 -9.35 -22.58 0.84
C GLY A 410 -10.77 -23.15 0.72
N VAL A 411 -11.74 -22.43 1.28
CA VAL A 411 -13.18 -22.74 1.15
C VAL A 411 -13.74 -21.89 0.02
N SER A 412 -13.53 -22.31 -1.23
CA SER A 412 -13.93 -21.49 -2.39
C SER A 412 -15.22 -21.97 -3.06
N ASP A 413 -15.52 -23.26 -3.04
CA ASP A 413 -16.66 -23.88 -3.74
C ASP A 413 -17.13 -25.13 -2.98
N PRO A 414 -18.47 -25.36 -2.86
CA PRO A 414 -19.01 -26.61 -2.32
C PRO A 414 -18.49 -27.88 -3.00
N ALA A 415 -18.16 -27.78 -4.28
CA ALA A 415 -17.66 -28.91 -5.07
C ALA A 415 -16.19 -29.24 -4.80
N THR A 416 -15.42 -28.35 -4.19
CA THR A 416 -13.99 -28.59 -3.93
C THR A 416 -13.75 -29.61 -2.82
N ALA A 417 -12.56 -30.18 -2.81
CA ALA A 417 -12.19 -31.24 -1.87
C ALA A 417 -11.79 -30.72 -0.47
N TRP A 418 -12.06 -29.46 -0.15
CA TRP A 418 -11.55 -28.81 1.06
C TRP A 418 -11.84 -29.56 2.38
N LEU A 419 -13.01 -30.19 2.52
CA LEU A 419 -13.30 -31.03 3.70
C LEU A 419 -12.41 -32.28 3.82
N LYS A 420 -12.00 -32.84 2.69
CA LYS A 420 -11.06 -33.96 2.67
C LYS A 420 -9.66 -33.50 3.04
N GLU A 421 -9.27 -32.35 2.54
CA GLU A 421 -8.00 -31.73 2.86
C GLU A 421 -7.89 -31.38 4.35
N VAL A 422 -8.94 -30.80 4.95
CA VAL A 422 -9.01 -30.61 6.42
C VAL A 422 -8.73 -31.91 7.17
N ARG A 423 -9.40 -33.01 6.79
CA ARG A 423 -9.21 -34.32 7.44
C ARG A 423 -7.82 -34.89 7.24
N LEU A 424 -7.20 -34.63 6.09
CA LEU A 424 -5.80 -35.03 5.85
C LEU A 424 -4.84 -34.30 6.79
N ALA A 425 -5.00 -32.98 6.93
CA ALA A 425 -4.16 -32.16 7.82
C ALA A 425 -4.36 -32.57 9.30
N GLU A 426 -5.60 -32.79 9.73
CA GLU A 426 -5.91 -33.29 11.08
C GLU A 426 -5.28 -34.66 11.32
N GLY A 427 -5.37 -35.57 10.34
CA GLY A 427 -4.78 -36.91 10.42
C GLY A 427 -3.26 -36.91 10.56
N GLN A 428 -2.59 -35.84 10.13
CA GLN A 428 -1.15 -35.64 10.33
C GLN A 428 -0.80 -35.01 11.69
N GLY A 429 -1.80 -34.65 12.51
CA GLY A 429 -1.61 -34.07 13.84
C GLY A 429 -1.12 -32.65 13.83
N PHE A 430 -1.49 -31.85 12.85
CA PHE A 430 -1.15 -30.43 12.80
C PHE A 430 -1.76 -29.69 14.00
N GLU A 431 -1.02 -28.68 14.49
CA GLU A 431 -1.44 -27.83 15.61
C GLU A 431 -2.74 -27.09 15.29
N SER A 432 -2.87 -26.64 14.05
CA SER A 432 -4.09 -25.98 13.60
C SER A 432 -4.35 -26.21 12.11
N VAL A 433 -5.63 -26.27 11.76
CA VAL A 433 -6.12 -26.25 10.39
C VAL A 433 -7.03 -25.04 10.25
N VAL A 434 -6.65 -24.12 9.40
CA VAL A 434 -7.33 -22.83 9.21
C VAL A 434 -8.25 -22.91 8.00
N LEU A 435 -9.52 -22.56 8.18
CA LEU A 435 -10.47 -22.44 7.08
C LEU A 435 -10.49 -21.01 6.54
N PHE A 436 -10.10 -20.82 5.30
CA PHE A 436 -10.07 -19.52 4.62
C PHE A 436 -11.16 -19.51 3.52
N ALA A 437 -12.21 -18.67 3.60
CA ALA A 437 -12.39 -17.63 4.59
C ALA A 437 -13.82 -17.65 5.16
N LEU A 438 -13.98 -17.03 6.32
CA LEU A 438 -15.27 -16.98 7.01
C LEU A 438 -16.35 -16.25 6.20
N ASP A 439 -16.00 -15.20 5.50
CA ASP A 439 -16.89 -14.43 4.61
C ASP A 439 -17.43 -15.34 3.50
N GLN A 440 -16.62 -16.17 2.89
CA GLN A 440 -17.04 -17.14 1.88
C GLN A 440 -18.02 -18.16 2.46
N ILE A 441 -17.74 -18.67 3.67
CA ILE A 441 -18.67 -19.56 4.38
C ILE A 441 -20.02 -18.86 4.59
N CYS A 442 -20.00 -17.56 4.92
CA CYS A 442 -21.21 -16.78 5.16
C CYS A 442 -21.97 -16.45 3.87
N LEU A 443 -21.25 -16.07 2.81
CA LEU A 443 -21.84 -15.62 1.54
C LEU A 443 -22.43 -16.78 0.74
N ILE A 444 -21.78 -17.93 0.75
CA ILE A 444 -22.20 -19.11 -0.02
C ILE A 444 -23.25 -19.93 0.73
N GLY A 445 -23.53 -19.60 2.00
CA GLY A 445 -24.51 -20.29 2.83
C GLY A 445 -24.07 -21.70 3.20
N TYR A 446 -22.76 -21.95 3.30
CA TYR A 446 -22.26 -23.20 3.82
C TYR A 446 -22.76 -23.42 5.24
N GLY A 447 -23.69 -24.34 5.37
CA GLY A 447 -23.85 -25.02 6.62
C GLY A 447 -22.58 -25.85 6.82
N LEU A 448 -21.67 -25.41 7.67
CA LEU A 448 -20.60 -26.29 8.12
C LEU A 448 -21.24 -27.59 8.58
N PRO A 449 -20.85 -28.74 8.03
CA PRO A 449 -21.44 -30.00 8.47
C PRO A 449 -21.01 -30.21 9.92
N LEU A 450 -21.86 -29.79 10.85
CA LEU A 450 -21.70 -30.00 12.29
C LEU A 450 -21.89 -31.52 12.60
N SER A 451 -21.18 -32.37 11.84
CA SER A 451 -21.11 -33.78 12.16
C SER A 451 -20.39 -33.99 13.50
N ARG A 452 -20.69 -35.05 14.21
CA ARG A 452 -20.01 -35.36 15.47
C ARG A 452 -18.48 -35.42 15.31
N GLY A 453 -17.98 -35.80 14.13
CA GLY A 453 -16.56 -35.79 13.79
C GLY A 453 -15.99 -34.38 13.71
N PHE A 454 -16.71 -33.46 13.10
CA PHE A 454 -16.28 -32.06 12.97
C PHE A 454 -16.26 -31.33 14.32
N ARG A 455 -17.17 -31.68 15.23
CA ARG A 455 -17.14 -31.14 16.61
C ARG A 455 -15.94 -31.60 17.42
N ARG A 456 -15.38 -32.78 17.08
CA ARG A 456 -14.16 -33.29 17.74
C ARG A 456 -12.92 -32.60 17.20
N SER A 457 -12.89 -32.29 15.92
CA SER A 457 -11.74 -31.55 15.30
C SER A 457 -11.65 -30.11 15.77
N THR A 458 -12.78 -29.46 16.03
CA THR A 458 -12.79 -28.12 16.62
C THR A 458 -12.39 -28.07 18.10
N GLN A 459 -12.30 -29.23 18.77
CA GLN A 459 -11.74 -29.36 20.11
C GLN A 459 -10.23 -29.54 20.10
N LEU A 460 -9.65 -29.84 18.93
CA LEU A 460 -8.21 -30.07 18.75
C LEU A 460 -7.51 -28.87 18.10
N GLY A 461 -8.26 -27.84 17.66
CA GLY A 461 -7.75 -26.61 17.09
C GLY A 461 -7.39 -25.58 18.14
#